data_c2b51facefb0c9be4a7cd11cbad84cd6
#
_entry.id   c2b51facefb0c9be4a7cd11cbad84cd6
#
_cell.length_a   1.000
_cell.length_b   1.000
_cell.length_c   1.000
_cell.angle_alpha   90.00
_cell.angle_beta   90.00
_cell.angle_gamma   90.00
#
_symmetry.space_group_name_H-M   'P 1'
#
loop_
_entity.id
_entity.type
_entity.pdbx_description
1 polymer ?
#
loop_
_entity_poly.entity_id
_entity_poly.type
_entity_poly.pdbx_seq_one_letter_code
_entity_poly.pdbx_strand_id
1 'polypeptide(L)'
;KALEYAPGDPFITDSLGWVEFRLGNNAQALQLLSAAFEKRPDAEIAAHLGEVLWSTGDRTRALSIWREGLRLNPDNETLKGTLKRLGAGP
;
A
#
# COMPACT_ATOMS: atom_id res chain seq x y z
N LYS A 1 22.14 -0.60 16.37
CA LYS A 1 21.18 -0.39 15.90
C LYS A 1 20.49 -1.44 15.52
N ALA A 2 19.67 -1.52 15.99
CA ALA A 2 19.08 -2.69 15.91
C ALA A 2 18.40 -2.97 14.69
N LEU A 3 17.64 -2.13 14.19
CA LEU A 3 16.91 -2.45 13.08
C LEU A 3 17.72 -2.30 11.90
N GLU A 4 18.22 -3.37 11.42
CA GLU A 4 19.11 -3.34 10.30
C GLU A 4 18.45 -3.89 9.10
N TYR A 5 17.46 -3.26 8.60
CA TYR A 5 16.92 -3.67 7.34
C TYR A 5 17.53 -2.83 6.25
N ALA A 6 17.51 -3.34 5.04
CA ALA A 6 18.03 -2.62 3.90
C ALA A 6 17.17 -1.40 3.65
N PRO A 7 17.71 -0.20 3.78
CA PRO A 7 16.88 0.99 3.66
C PRO A 7 16.27 1.15 2.28
N GLY A 8 16.83 0.50 1.31
CA GLY A 8 16.29 0.61 -0.03
C GLY A 8 15.33 -0.47 -0.42
N ASP A 9 15.04 -1.42 0.48
CA ASP A 9 14.17 -2.52 0.11
C ASP A 9 12.71 -2.12 0.25
N PRO A 10 12.00 -1.93 -0.87
CA PRO A 10 10.62 -1.46 -0.81
C PRO A 10 9.68 -2.47 -0.15
N PHE A 11 9.99 -3.76 -0.22
CA PHE A 11 9.13 -4.75 0.39
C PHE A 11 9.24 -4.74 1.90
N ILE A 12 10.42 -4.45 2.42
CA ILE A 12 10.58 -4.27 3.85
C ILE A 12 9.87 -3.00 4.31
N THR A 13 10.00 -1.92 3.55
CA THR A 13 9.33 -0.67 3.87
C THR A 13 7.82 -0.83 3.81
N ASP A 14 7.32 -1.58 2.83
CA ASP A 14 5.91 -1.90 2.71
C ASP A 14 5.42 -2.65 3.96
N SER A 15 6.17 -3.65 4.41
CA SER A 15 5.80 -4.40 5.59
C SER A 15 5.74 -3.53 6.83
N LEU A 16 6.72 -2.64 6.98
CA LEU A 16 6.73 -1.71 8.11
C LEU A 16 5.53 -0.78 8.06
N GLY A 17 5.21 -0.28 6.87
CA GLY A 17 4.06 0.59 6.70
C GLY A 17 2.77 -0.11 7.05
N TRP A 18 2.65 -1.38 6.67
CA TRP A 18 1.45 -2.14 6.96
C TRP A 18 1.28 -2.37 8.46
N VAL A 19 2.41 -2.64 9.15
CA VAL A 19 2.37 -2.78 10.60
C VAL A 19 1.90 -1.48 11.26
N GLU A 20 2.41 -0.34 10.79
CA GLU A 20 2.01 0.95 11.34
C GLU A 20 0.51 1.18 11.14
N PHE A 21 0.00 0.80 9.98
CA PHE A 21 -1.42 0.93 9.72
C PHE A 21 -2.24 0.08 10.68
N ARG A 22 -1.81 -1.15 10.93
CA ARG A 22 -2.52 -2.03 11.83
C ARG A 22 -2.47 -1.53 13.28
N LEU A 23 -1.46 -0.74 13.61
CA LEU A 23 -1.35 -0.12 14.93
C LEU A 23 -2.12 1.19 15.03
N GLY A 24 -2.71 1.64 13.95
CA GLY A 24 -3.45 2.88 13.94
C GLY A 24 -2.64 4.12 13.60
N ASN A 25 -1.36 3.94 13.26
CA ASN A 25 -0.47 5.04 12.94
C ASN A 25 -0.57 5.36 11.45
N ASN A 26 -1.70 5.93 11.05
CA ASN A 26 -1.99 6.10 9.63
C ASN A 26 -1.04 7.04 8.91
N ALA A 27 -0.63 8.13 9.55
CA ALA A 27 0.30 9.06 8.90
C ALA A 27 1.64 8.40 8.61
N GLN A 28 2.13 7.64 9.59
CA GLN A 28 3.38 6.92 9.42
C GLN A 28 3.26 5.86 8.33
N ALA A 29 2.12 5.17 8.33
CA ALA A 29 1.87 4.15 7.31
C ALA A 29 1.87 4.75 5.92
N LEU A 30 1.22 5.90 5.74
CA LEU A 30 1.19 6.57 4.46
C LEU A 30 2.58 6.95 4.00
N GLN A 31 3.40 7.46 4.91
CA GLN A 31 4.75 7.86 4.56
C GLN A 31 5.58 6.67 4.08
N LEU A 32 5.52 5.58 4.83
CA LEU A 32 6.29 4.38 4.48
C LEU A 32 5.80 3.73 3.20
N LEU A 33 4.49 3.59 3.07
CA LEU A 33 3.93 2.93 1.89
C LEU A 33 4.10 3.78 0.64
N SER A 34 3.99 5.09 0.75
CA SER A 34 4.22 5.97 -0.39
C SER A 34 5.66 5.89 -0.85
N ALA A 35 6.60 5.88 0.09
CA ALA A 35 8.01 5.76 -0.25
C ALA A 35 8.30 4.42 -0.92
N ALA A 36 7.68 3.34 -0.41
CA ALA A 36 7.88 2.02 -0.99
C ALA A 36 7.34 1.97 -2.41
N PHE A 37 6.16 2.51 -2.64
CA PHE A 37 5.55 2.48 -3.96
C PHE A 37 6.33 3.32 -4.97
N GLU A 38 6.84 4.47 -4.51
CA GLU A 38 7.66 5.31 -5.36
C GLU A 38 8.93 4.60 -5.80
N LYS A 39 9.54 3.90 -4.85
CA LYS A 39 10.78 3.21 -5.16
C LYS A 39 10.54 2.02 -6.07
N ARG A 40 9.47 1.29 -5.84
CA ARG A 40 9.16 0.15 -6.68
C ARG A 40 7.65 0.04 -6.85
N PRO A 41 7.11 0.56 -7.93
CA PRO A 41 5.68 0.39 -8.20
C PRO A 41 5.35 -1.09 -8.32
N ASP A 42 4.47 -1.56 -7.44
CA ASP A 42 4.13 -2.97 -7.35
C ASP A 42 2.68 -3.10 -6.91
N ALA A 43 1.97 -4.11 -7.42
CA ALA A 43 0.56 -4.26 -7.13
C ALA A 43 0.28 -4.55 -5.66
N GLU A 44 1.18 -5.31 -5.02
CA GLU A 44 1.03 -5.61 -3.60
C GLU A 44 1.15 -4.35 -2.75
N ILE A 45 2.17 -3.52 -3.05
CA ILE A 45 2.35 -2.26 -2.35
C ILE A 45 1.19 -1.33 -2.63
N ALA A 46 0.71 -1.33 -3.88
CA ALA A 46 -0.45 -0.51 -4.23
C ALA A 46 -1.69 -0.92 -3.43
N ALA A 47 -1.87 -2.22 -3.20
CA ALA A 47 -3.00 -2.69 -2.41
C ALA A 47 -2.96 -2.08 -1.00
N HIS A 48 -1.79 -2.13 -0.38
CA HIS A 48 -1.62 -1.61 0.98
C HIS A 48 -1.76 -0.10 1.03
N LEU A 49 -1.07 0.60 0.13
CA LEU A 49 -1.11 2.05 0.10
C LEU A 49 -2.52 2.57 -0.15
N GLY A 50 -3.21 1.93 -1.11
CA GLY A 50 -4.58 2.33 -1.41
C GLY A 50 -5.51 2.10 -0.23
N GLU A 51 -5.31 1.03 0.51
CA GLU A 51 -6.16 0.76 1.66
C GLU A 51 -5.99 1.84 2.74
N VAL A 52 -4.76 2.25 3.00
CA VAL A 52 -4.53 3.33 3.97
C VAL A 52 -5.18 4.62 3.51
N LEU A 53 -5.00 4.96 2.24
CA LEU A 53 -5.64 6.16 1.68
C LEU A 53 -7.15 6.10 1.79
N TRP A 54 -7.73 4.95 1.45
CA TRP A 54 -9.18 4.76 1.53
C TRP A 54 -9.67 4.95 2.97
N SER A 55 -8.95 4.37 3.93
CA SER A 55 -9.33 4.43 5.33
C SER A 55 -9.22 5.83 5.91
N THR A 56 -8.30 6.63 5.39
CA THR A 56 -8.11 8.00 5.88
C THR A 56 -8.96 9.02 5.14
N GLY A 57 -9.78 8.55 4.20
CA GLY A 57 -10.73 9.43 3.52
C GLY A 57 -10.31 9.94 2.16
N ASP A 58 -9.09 9.65 1.72
CA ASP A 58 -8.62 10.11 0.42
C ASP A 58 -8.92 9.04 -0.63
N ARG A 59 -10.20 8.89 -0.93
CA ARG A 59 -10.63 7.81 -1.82
C ARG A 59 -10.23 8.03 -3.26
N THR A 60 -10.12 9.29 -3.67
CA THR A 60 -9.68 9.59 -5.02
C THR A 60 -8.28 9.07 -5.27
N ARG A 61 -7.37 9.34 -4.33
CA ARG A 61 -6.00 8.85 -4.49
C ARG A 61 -5.93 7.33 -4.34
N ALA A 62 -6.76 6.77 -3.45
CA ALA A 62 -6.79 5.32 -3.30
C ALA A 62 -7.15 4.65 -4.61
N LEU A 63 -8.18 5.15 -5.28
CA LEU A 63 -8.58 4.57 -6.56
C LEU A 63 -7.51 4.71 -7.61
N SER A 64 -6.81 5.85 -7.62
CA SER A 64 -5.73 6.08 -8.57
C SER A 64 -4.59 5.07 -8.36
N ILE A 65 -4.21 4.86 -7.09
CA ILE A 65 -3.15 3.92 -6.76
C ILE A 65 -3.56 2.49 -7.13
N TRP A 66 -4.79 2.11 -6.82
CA TRP A 66 -5.28 0.77 -7.16
C TRP A 66 -5.35 0.55 -8.66
N ARG A 67 -5.73 1.57 -9.41
CA ARG A 67 -5.75 1.47 -10.87
C ARG A 67 -4.35 1.21 -11.41
N GLU A 68 -3.38 1.90 -10.85
CA GLU A 68 -2.00 1.67 -11.25
C GLU A 68 -1.55 0.25 -10.87
N GLY A 69 -1.95 -0.22 -9.69
CA GLY A 69 -1.65 -1.58 -9.27
C GLY A 69 -2.23 -2.62 -10.21
N LEU A 70 -3.47 -2.41 -10.65
CA LEU A 70 -4.10 -3.33 -11.59
C LEU A 70 -3.40 -3.32 -12.95
N ARG A 71 -2.89 -2.16 -13.35
CA ARG A 71 -2.12 -2.06 -14.59
C ARG A 71 -0.83 -2.86 -14.48
N LEU A 72 -0.20 -2.81 -13.30
CA LEU A 72 1.06 -3.53 -13.09
C LEU A 72 0.86 -5.04 -12.99
N ASN A 73 -0.20 -5.46 -12.31
CA ASN A 73 -0.48 -6.89 -12.16
C ASN A 73 -1.97 -7.08 -11.86
N PRO A 74 -2.78 -7.28 -12.90
CA PRO A 74 -4.23 -7.40 -12.71
C PRO A 74 -4.65 -8.65 -11.96
N ASP A 75 -3.74 -9.62 -11.82
CA ASP A 75 -4.05 -10.86 -11.13
C ASP A 75 -3.54 -10.92 -9.70
N ASN A 76 -3.02 -9.83 -9.17
CA ASN A 76 -2.50 -9.83 -7.81
C ASN A 76 -3.63 -10.09 -6.82
N GLU A 77 -3.50 -11.16 -6.05
CA GLU A 77 -4.55 -11.61 -5.15
C GLU A 77 -4.81 -10.63 -4.01
N THR A 78 -3.75 -10.04 -3.47
CA THR A 78 -3.89 -9.07 -2.40
C THR A 78 -4.69 -7.86 -2.87
N LEU A 79 -4.36 -7.36 -4.05
CA LEU A 79 -5.05 -6.20 -4.61
C LEU A 79 -6.52 -6.53 -4.90
N LYS A 80 -6.77 -7.65 -5.56
CA LYS A 80 -8.14 -8.05 -5.87
C LYS A 80 -8.96 -8.23 -4.60
N GLY A 81 -8.39 -8.88 -3.60
CA GLY A 81 -9.06 -9.09 -2.34
C GLY A 81 -9.36 -7.79 -1.61
N THR A 82 -8.41 -6.85 -1.66
CA THR A 82 -8.60 -5.55 -1.04
C THR A 82 -9.76 -4.80 -1.68
N LEU A 83 -9.77 -4.77 -3.01
CA LEU A 83 -10.85 -4.07 -3.73
C LEU A 83 -12.20 -4.68 -3.42
N LYS A 84 -12.26 -5.99 -3.38
CA LYS A 84 -13.51 -6.68 -3.09
C LYS A 84 -13.98 -6.43 -1.66
N ARG A 85 -13.06 -6.53 -0.71
CA ARG A 85 -13.39 -6.36 0.70
C ARG A 85 -13.88 -4.95 1.01
N LEU A 86 -13.29 -3.96 0.37
CA LEU A 86 -13.64 -2.57 0.61
C LEU A 86 -14.76 -2.07 -0.30
N GLY A 87 -15.22 -2.90 -1.21
CA GLY A 87 -16.29 -2.52 -2.11
C GLY A 87 -15.89 -1.45 -3.11
N ALA A 88 -14.59 -1.34 -3.39
CA ALA A 88 -14.06 -0.30 -4.26
C ALA A 88 -13.75 -0.79 -5.66
N GLY A 89 -13.79 -2.07 -5.87
CA GLY A 89 -13.39 -2.63 -7.14
C GLY A 89 -14.42 -2.48 -8.22
N PRO A 90 -14.01 -2.61 -9.45
CA PRO A 90 -14.95 -2.68 -10.56
C PRO A 90 -15.71 -3.97 -10.53
#